data_6ad220c108be63ea097da019639a1008
#
_entry.id   6ad220c108be63ea097da019639a1008
#
_cell.length_a   1.000
_cell.length_b   1.000
_cell.length_c   1.000
_cell.angle_alpha   90.00
_cell.angle_beta   90.00
_cell.angle_gamma   90.00
#
_symmetry.space_group_name_H-M   'P 1'
#
loop_
_entity.id
_entity.type
_entity.pdbx_description
1 polymer ?
#
loop_
_entity_poly.entity_id
_entity_poly.type
_entity_poly.pdbx_seq_one_letter_code
_entity_poly.pdbx_strand_id
1 'polypeptide(L)'
;MSANANINPTDFIIDFETLGITDDAVILSCGILEFPVFSTDKTDILHDHGFYVKMNREEQSKLGRDFDKPTLDWWIKQGDSAKEVLSNTDCVGILQAYHKIKDFFMKFNLDNCTVWSRGLIDQRWWQSFVQTVKKLDPNVDDFLPFWKWRDIRTFIDTYISCTFPQVCLEDFI
;
A
#
# COMPACT_ATOMS: atom_id res chain seq x y z
N MET A 1 35.80 -13.87 -9.17
CA MET A 1 34.75 -14.43 -8.27
C MET A 1 34.15 -13.24 -7.56
N SER A 2 33.04 -12.72 -8.05
CA SER A 2 32.37 -11.57 -7.43
C SER A 2 31.70 -12.03 -6.15
N ALA A 3 31.96 -11.33 -5.06
CA ALA A 3 31.29 -11.53 -3.79
C ALA A 3 29.77 -11.46 -4.02
N ASN A 4 29.05 -12.54 -3.71
CA ASN A 4 27.62 -12.52 -3.52
C ASN A 4 27.35 -11.52 -2.40
N ALA A 5 26.96 -10.31 -2.74
CA ALA A 5 26.31 -9.43 -1.78
C ALA A 5 25.10 -10.23 -1.26
N ASN A 6 25.10 -10.55 0.01
CA ASN A 6 23.90 -11.03 0.72
C ASN A 6 22.91 -9.87 0.65
N ILE A 7 22.12 -9.85 -0.42
CA ILE A 7 21.00 -8.91 -0.55
C ILE A 7 19.92 -9.52 0.31
N ASN A 8 19.80 -9.05 1.54
CA ASN A 8 18.67 -9.38 2.40
C ASN A 8 17.40 -9.04 1.64
N PRO A 9 16.38 -9.91 1.66
CA PRO A 9 15.10 -9.59 1.07
C PRO A 9 14.54 -8.32 1.74
N THR A 10 14.07 -7.39 0.95
CA THR A 10 13.44 -6.17 1.44
C THR A 10 11.93 -6.36 1.41
N ASP A 11 11.30 -6.14 2.54
CA ASP A 11 9.85 -6.21 2.68
C ASP A 11 9.27 -4.80 2.80
N PHE A 12 8.13 -4.62 2.16
CA PHE A 12 7.38 -3.38 2.21
C PHE A 12 5.97 -3.66 2.72
N ILE A 13 5.45 -2.80 3.57
CA ILE A 13 4.02 -2.73 3.83
C ILE A 13 3.44 -1.56 3.05
N ILE A 14 2.32 -1.79 2.39
CA ILE A 14 1.58 -0.79 1.64
C ILE A 14 0.17 -0.69 2.18
N ASP A 15 -0.34 0.54 2.24
CA ASP A 15 -1.68 0.85 2.69
C ASP A 15 -2.27 1.98 1.84
N PHE A 16 -3.49 1.77 1.34
CA PHE A 16 -4.23 2.76 0.57
C PHE A 16 -5.43 3.28 1.36
N GLU A 17 -5.56 4.59 1.40
CA GLU A 17 -6.78 5.22 1.86
C GLU A 17 -7.68 5.55 0.67
N THR A 18 -8.95 5.21 0.76
CA THR A 18 -9.88 5.30 -0.36
C THR A 18 -11.23 5.89 0.02
N LEU A 19 -12.02 6.28 -0.98
CA LEU A 19 -13.41 6.72 -0.83
C LEU A 19 -14.43 5.61 -1.16
N GLY A 20 -14.02 4.35 -1.10
CA GLY A 20 -14.91 3.22 -1.33
C GLY A 20 -14.22 1.89 -1.13
N ILE A 21 -14.99 0.81 -1.19
CA ILE A 21 -14.52 -0.57 -0.97
C ILE A 21 -14.41 -1.38 -2.27
N THR A 22 -14.75 -0.78 -3.41
CA THR A 22 -14.64 -1.40 -4.73
C THR A 22 -13.23 -1.24 -5.30
N ASP A 23 -12.87 -2.03 -6.31
CA ASP A 23 -11.54 -1.99 -6.93
C ASP A 23 -11.25 -0.64 -7.59
N ASP A 24 -12.27 0.00 -8.12
CA ASP A 24 -12.22 1.30 -8.80
C ASP A 24 -12.50 2.48 -7.88
N ALA A 25 -12.49 2.27 -6.56
CA ALA A 25 -12.65 3.37 -5.61
C ALA A 25 -11.57 4.44 -5.80
N VAL A 26 -11.97 5.71 -5.65
CA VAL A 26 -11.04 6.84 -5.64
C VAL A 26 -10.04 6.64 -4.50
N ILE A 27 -8.76 6.68 -4.84
CA ILE A 27 -7.65 6.58 -3.89
C ILE A 27 -7.30 7.98 -3.37
N LEU A 28 -7.31 8.14 -2.07
CA LEU A 28 -6.95 9.38 -1.39
C LEU A 28 -5.44 9.49 -1.22
N SER A 29 -4.83 8.42 -0.73
CA SER A 29 -3.39 8.36 -0.48
C SER A 29 -2.85 6.94 -0.57
N CYS A 30 -1.53 6.86 -0.69
CA CYS A 30 -0.76 5.63 -0.56
C CYS A 30 0.37 5.87 0.44
N GLY A 31 0.41 5.04 1.48
CA GLY A 31 1.51 4.93 2.42
C GLY A 31 2.33 3.67 2.14
N ILE A 32 3.65 3.77 2.19
CA ILE A 32 4.57 2.64 2.03
C ILE A 32 5.64 2.75 3.11
N LEU A 33 5.92 1.64 3.77
CA LEU A 33 7.00 1.54 4.73
C LEU A 33 7.88 0.33 4.37
N GLU A 34 9.18 0.58 4.24
CA GLU A 34 10.18 -0.50 4.21
C GLU A 34 10.36 -1.07 5.61
N PHE A 35 10.42 -2.39 5.74
CA PHE A 35 10.78 -3.03 7.00
C PHE A 35 11.59 -4.31 6.77
N PRO A 36 12.60 -4.58 7.58
CA PRO A 36 13.37 -5.82 7.51
C PRO A 36 12.62 -6.92 8.27
N VAL A 37 12.09 -7.92 7.56
CA VAL A 37 11.29 -9.03 8.14
C VAL A 37 12.03 -9.81 9.21
N PHE A 38 13.36 -9.84 9.15
CA PHE A 38 14.20 -10.63 10.06
C PHE A 38 15.09 -9.79 10.97
N SER A 39 14.88 -8.48 11.04
CA SER A 39 15.62 -7.66 12.01
C SER A 39 15.11 -7.93 13.42
N THR A 40 16.04 -8.29 14.31
CA THR A 40 15.76 -8.38 15.74
C THR A 40 15.85 -7.01 16.43
N ASP A 41 16.33 -6.01 15.75
CA ASP A 41 16.43 -4.64 16.25
C ASP A 41 15.13 -3.87 15.95
N LYS A 42 14.33 -3.66 16.99
CA LYS A 42 13.07 -2.93 16.91
C LYS A 42 13.25 -1.42 16.61
N THR A 43 14.46 -0.90 16.74
CA THR A 43 14.76 0.51 16.49
C THR A 43 14.94 0.81 15.01
N ASP A 44 15.28 -0.20 14.20
CA ASP A 44 15.49 -0.05 12.74
C ASP A 44 14.18 0.11 11.95
N ILE A 45 13.02 -0.14 12.57
CA ILE A 45 11.71 -0.04 11.90
C ILE A 45 11.25 1.42 11.76
N LEU A 46 11.96 2.40 12.32
CA LEU A 46 11.41 3.72 12.57
C LEU A 46 12.05 4.83 11.74
N HIS A 47 11.20 5.51 11.00
CA HIS A 47 11.17 6.92 10.62
C HIS A 47 11.82 7.38 9.31
N ASP A 48 12.89 6.79 8.78
CA ASP A 48 13.54 7.34 7.57
C ASP A 48 13.23 6.60 6.26
N HIS A 49 12.50 5.47 6.30
CA HIS A 49 12.23 4.60 5.15
C HIS A 49 10.76 4.58 4.71
N GLY A 50 10.00 5.58 5.11
CA GLY A 50 8.61 5.73 4.73
C GLY A 50 8.43 6.57 3.46
N PHE A 51 7.37 6.25 2.73
CA PHE A 51 6.91 7.04 1.59
C PHE A 51 5.41 7.32 1.75
N TYR A 52 4.98 8.52 1.40
CA TYR A 52 3.58 8.90 1.42
C TYR A 52 3.25 9.81 0.25
N VAL A 53 2.11 9.59 -0.40
CA VAL A 53 1.62 10.43 -1.47
C VAL A 53 0.10 10.56 -1.43
N LYS A 54 -0.40 11.79 -1.59
CA LYS A 54 -1.83 12.09 -1.75
C LYS A 54 -2.16 12.25 -3.23
N MET A 55 -3.36 11.81 -3.64
CA MET A 55 -3.75 11.75 -5.04
C MET A 55 -4.96 12.64 -5.33
N ASN A 56 -4.95 13.28 -6.49
CA ASN A 56 -6.03 14.16 -6.92
C ASN A 56 -7.31 13.35 -7.22
N ARG A 57 -8.38 13.63 -6.46
CA ARG A 57 -9.66 12.92 -6.54
C ARG A 57 -10.42 13.27 -7.82
N GLU A 58 -10.41 14.55 -8.22
CA GLU A 58 -11.17 15.01 -9.39
C GLU A 58 -10.61 14.43 -10.69
N GLU A 59 -9.28 14.30 -10.79
CA GLU A 59 -8.65 13.64 -11.92
C GLU A 59 -9.08 12.18 -12.00
N GLN A 60 -9.06 11.46 -10.88
CA GLN A 60 -9.46 10.07 -10.80
C GLN A 60 -10.92 9.86 -11.20
N SER A 61 -11.85 10.72 -10.74
CA SER A 61 -13.25 10.65 -11.12
C SER A 61 -13.45 10.88 -12.63
N LYS A 62 -12.70 11.80 -13.25
CA LYS A 62 -12.73 12.00 -14.71
C LYS A 62 -12.21 10.77 -15.48
N LEU A 63 -11.40 9.94 -14.86
CA LEU A 63 -10.86 8.69 -15.45
C LEU A 63 -11.74 7.48 -15.14
N GLY A 64 -12.87 7.67 -14.46
CA GLY A 64 -13.87 6.66 -14.20
C GLY A 64 -13.69 5.90 -12.88
N ARG A 65 -12.89 6.43 -11.95
CA ARG A 65 -12.91 5.95 -10.56
C ARG A 65 -14.06 6.60 -9.81
N ASP A 66 -14.65 5.87 -8.88
CA ASP A 66 -15.87 6.27 -8.18
C ASP A 66 -15.68 6.28 -6.66
N PHE A 67 -16.66 6.77 -5.95
CA PHE A 67 -16.69 6.78 -4.49
C PHE A 67 -18.06 6.32 -3.98
N ASP A 68 -18.09 5.71 -2.82
CA ASP A 68 -19.34 5.39 -2.16
C ASP A 68 -19.65 6.36 -1.02
N LYS A 69 -20.92 6.75 -0.96
CA LYS A 69 -21.38 7.71 0.06
C LYS A 69 -21.16 7.21 1.49
N PRO A 70 -21.41 5.94 1.85
CA PRO A 70 -21.11 5.43 3.18
C PRO A 70 -19.67 5.64 3.61
N THR A 71 -18.69 5.37 2.74
CA THR A 71 -17.27 5.58 3.05
C THR A 71 -16.95 7.07 3.22
N LEU A 72 -17.49 7.94 2.36
CA LEU A 72 -17.32 9.38 2.52
C LEU A 72 -17.94 9.88 3.84
N ASP A 73 -19.16 9.43 4.19
CA ASP A 73 -19.81 9.77 5.44
C ASP A 73 -19.03 9.25 6.66
N TRP A 74 -18.35 8.12 6.54
CA TRP A 74 -17.45 7.61 7.56
C TRP A 74 -16.23 8.53 7.75
N TRP A 75 -15.57 8.94 6.65
CA TRP A 75 -14.44 9.87 6.69
C TRP A 75 -14.81 11.20 7.35
N ILE A 76 -15.98 11.76 7.04
CA ILE A 76 -16.45 13.03 7.61
C ILE A 76 -16.61 12.96 9.14
N LYS A 77 -16.88 11.76 9.67
CA LYS A 77 -17.03 11.53 11.13
C LYS A 77 -15.72 11.29 11.86
N GLN A 78 -14.62 11.10 11.15
CA GLN A 78 -13.32 10.89 11.78
C GLN A 78 -12.79 12.17 12.47
N GLY A 79 -11.74 12.03 13.27
CA GLY A 79 -11.04 13.17 13.88
C GLY A 79 -10.30 14.02 12.83
N ASP A 80 -9.93 15.23 13.20
CA ASP A 80 -9.34 16.21 12.25
C ASP A 80 -8.04 15.71 11.63
N SER A 81 -7.22 14.98 12.37
CA SER A 81 -5.99 14.37 11.85
C SER A 81 -6.26 13.35 10.73
N ALA A 82 -7.29 12.51 10.88
CA ALA A 82 -7.66 11.56 9.84
C ALA A 82 -8.28 12.26 8.62
N LYS A 83 -9.04 13.33 8.83
CA LYS A 83 -9.64 14.12 7.74
C LYS A 83 -8.61 14.86 6.88
N GLU A 84 -7.38 15.01 7.34
CA GLU A 84 -6.32 15.66 6.56
C GLU A 84 -6.11 14.92 5.22
N VAL A 85 -6.38 13.62 5.15
CA VAL A 85 -6.33 12.86 3.89
C VAL A 85 -7.35 13.35 2.86
N LEU A 86 -8.48 13.93 3.31
CA LEU A 86 -9.49 14.53 2.44
C LEU A 86 -9.11 15.92 1.92
N SER A 87 -8.07 16.54 2.46
CA SER A 87 -7.59 17.84 1.98
C SER A 87 -7.00 17.69 0.57
N ASN A 88 -7.22 18.68 -0.29
CA ASN A 88 -6.58 18.74 -1.61
C ASN A 88 -5.16 19.33 -1.56
N THR A 89 -4.67 19.66 -0.37
CA THR A 89 -3.31 20.17 -0.18
C THR A 89 -2.30 19.08 -0.51
N ASP A 90 -1.28 19.43 -1.30
CA ASP A 90 -0.18 18.55 -1.71
C ASP A 90 -0.59 17.29 -2.49
N CYS A 91 -1.81 17.26 -3.04
CA CYS A 91 -2.24 16.20 -3.94
C CYS A 91 -1.53 16.30 -5.29
N VAL A 92 -1.12 15.17 -5.82
CA VAL A 92 -0.54 15.06 -7.18
C VAL A 92 -1.49 14.31 -8.12
N GLY A 93 -1.32 14.52 -9.43
CA GLY A 93 -2.03 13.71 -10.43
C GLY A 93 -1.63 12.23 -10.34
N ILE A 94 -2.52 11.32 -10.79
CA ILE A 94 -2.31 9.88 -10.60
C ILE A 94 -1.11 9.34 -11.37
N LEU A 95 -0.81 9.86 -12.56
CA LEU A 95 0.40 9.49 -13.30
C LEU A 95 1.66 9.91 -12.54
N GLN A 96 1.65 11.10 -11.96
CA GLN A 96 2.75 11.57 -11.12
C GLN A 96 2.87 10.75 -9.83
N ALA A 97 1.74 10.37 -9.21
CA ALA A 97 1.74 9.48 -8.05
C ALA A 97 2.37 8.13 -8.39
N TYR A 98 1.99 7.51 -9.52
CA TYR A 98 2.60 6.28 -10.00
C TYR A 98 4.12 6.39 -10.14
N HIS A 99 4.62 7.44 -10.79
CA HIS A 99 6.07 7.63 -10.94
C HIS A 99 6.77 7.83 -9.60
N LYS A 100 6.19 8.60 -8.68
CA LYS A 100 6.75 8.77 -7.33
C LYS A 100 6.82 7.43 -6.56
N ILE A 101 5.78 6.61 -6.64
CA ILE A 101 5.76 5.27 -6.03
C ILE A 101 6.84 4.40 -6.69
N LYS A 102 6.91 4.38 -8.03
CA LYS A 102 7.93 3.62 -8.77
C LYS A 102 9.33 4.06 -8.39
N ASP A 103 9.60 5.36 -8.35
CA ASP A 103 10.91 5.93 -7.97
C ASP A 103 11.31 5.55 -6.53
N PHE A 104 10.35 5.46 -5.63
CA PHE A 104 10.60 4.97 -4.28
C PHE A 104 11.08 3.51 -4.31
N PHE A 105 10.35 2.63 -4.98
CA PHE A 105 10.69 1.22 -5.08
C PHE A 105 11.99 0.96 -5.86
N MET A 106 12.31 1.78 -6.87
CA MET A 106 13.55 1.65 -7.67
C MET A 106 14.84 1.92 -6.90
N LYS A 107 14.75 2.42 -5.67
CA LYS A 107 15.91 2.52 -4.76
C LYS A 107 16.35 1.16 -4.23
N PHE A 108 15.53 0.13 -4.38
CA PHE A 108 15.70 -1.21 -3.85
C PHE A 108 15.81 -2.25 -4.95
N ASN A 109 16.30 -3.44 -4.61
CA ASN A 109 16.27 -4.57 -5.54
C ASN A 109 14.89 -5.24 -5.55
N LEU A 110 14.09 -4.91 -6.55
CA LEU A 110 12.72 -5.42 -6.65
C LEU A 110 12.64 -6.93 -6.89
N ASP A 111 13.68 -7.59 -7.40
CA ASP A 111 13.65 -9.04 -7.63
C ASP A 111 13.44 -9.82 -6.33
N ASN A 112 14.00 -9.32 -5.23
CA ASN A 112 13.95 -9.93 -3.90
C ASN A 112 13.02 -9.21 -2.92
N CYS A 113 12.08 -8.40 -3.41
CA CYS A 113 11.15 -7.72 -2.53
C CYS A 113 9.82 -8.48 -2.37
N THR A 114 9.22 -8.32 -1.20
CA THR A 114 7.85 -8.75 -0.90
C THR A 114 7.02 -7.54 -0.49
N VAL A 115 5.78 -7.49 -0.90
CA VAL A 115 4.83 -6.43 -0.53
C VAL A 115 3.74 -7.02 0.36
N TRP A 116 3.57 -6.45 1.53
CA TRP A 116 2.58 -6.85 2.50
C TRP A 116 1.44 -5.85 2.55
N SER A 117 0.21 -6.34 2.70
CA SER A 117 -0.97 -5.53 2.94
C SER A 117 -1.87 -6.18 3.98
N ARG A 118 -2.77 -5.39 4.54
CA ARG A 118 -3.77 -5.90 5.49
C ARG A 118 -4.99 -6.45 4.76
N GLY A 119 -4.91 -7.69 4.31
CA GLY A 119 -5.88 -8.32 3.41
C GLY A 119 -5.52 -8.11 1.94
N LEU A 120 -6.38 -8.55 1.05
CA LEU A 120 -6.12 -8.52 -0.40
C LEU A 120 -6.62 -7.25 -1.08
N ILE A 121 -7.27 -6.34 -0.36
CA ILE A 121 -7.94 -5.19 -0.96
C ILE A 121 -6.94 -4.18 -1.52
N ASP A 122 -5.83 -3.92 -0.81
CA ASP A 122 -4.79 -3.00 -1.28
C ASP A 122 -4.12 -3.48 -2.57
N GLN A 123 -3.92 -4.80 -2.71
CA GLN A 123 -3.44 -5.38 -3.95
C GLN A 123 -4.41 -5.11 -5.12
N ARG A 124 -5.72 -5.24 -4.88
CA ARG A 124 -6.75 -4.98 -5.90
C ARG A 124 -6.80 -3.51 -6.27
N TRP A 125 -6.69 -2.61 -5.29
CA TRP A 125 -6.60 -1.17 -5.53
C TRP A 125 -5.34 -0.80 -6.31
N TRP A 126 -4.18 -1.40 -5.99
CA TRP A 126 -2.97 -1.23 -6.77
C TRP A 126 -3.17 -1.63 -8.24
N GLN A 127 -3.70 -2.82 -8.48
CA GLN A 127 -3.94 -3.32 -9.84
C GLN A 127 -4.89 -2.40 -10.62
N SER A 128 -6.00 -1.99 -10.00
CA SER A 128 -6.96 -1.06 -10.59
C SER A 128 -6.35 0.34 -10.82
N PHE A 129 -5.51 0.81 -9.89
CA PHE A 129 -4.77 2.06 -10.03
C PHE A 129 -3.86 2.04 -11.26
N VAL A 130 -3.05 1.01 -11.43
CA VAL A 130 -2.18 0.83 -12.60
C VAL A 130 -3.00 0.81 -13.89
N GLN A 131 -4.16 0.13 -13.92
CA GLN A 131 -5.05 0.13 -15.09
C GLN A 131 -5.61 1.53 -15.38
N THR A 132 -5.89 2.31 -14.34
CA THR A 132 -6.36 3.70 -14.52
C THR A 132 -5.24 4.59 -15.05
N VAL A 133 -4.01 4.45 -14.55
CA VAL A 133 -2.84 5.21 -15.02
C VAL A 133 -2.51 4.88 -16.48
N LYS A 134 -2.70 3.64 -16.91
CA LYS A 134 -2.53 3.22 -18.33
C LYS A 134 -3.45 3.95 -19.30
N LYS A 135 -4.56 4.53 -18.84
CA LYS A 135 -5.40 5.40 -19.70
C LYS A 135 -4.70 6.72 -20.04
N LEU A 136 -3.75 7.16 -19.21
CA LEU A 136 -2.95 8.37 -19.43
C LEU A 136 -1.63 8.07 -20.15
N ASP A 137 -0.97 6.98 -19.77
CA ASP A 137 0.26 6.49 -20.42
C ASP A 137 0.20 4.95 -20.59
N PRO A 138 -0.04 4.45 -21.80
CA PRO A 138 -0.10 3.02 -22.08
C PRO A 138 1.21 2.24 -21.82
N ASN A 139 2.35 2.94 -21.69
CA ASN A 139 3.65 2.31 -21.43
C ASN A 139 3.92 2.03 -19.95
N VAL A 140 3.01 2.44 -19.08
CA VAL A 140 3.10 2.12 -17.64
C VAL A 140 3.04 0.61 -17.43
N ASP A 141 3.97 0.07 -16.65
CA ASP A 141 4.05 -1.34 -16.27
C ASP A 141 3.50 -1.60 -14.86
N ASP A 142 3.13 -2.84 -14.57
CA ASP A 142 2.86 -3.29 -13.20
C ASP A 142 4.16 -3.89 -12.62
N PHE A 143 4.93 -3.07 -11.92
CA PHE A 143 6.19 -3.48 -11.31
C PHE A 143 5.99 -4.18 -9.95
N LEU A 144 4.75 -4.24 -9.43
CA LEU A 144 4.37 -5.02 -8.24
C LEU A 144 3.37 -6.13 -8.61
N PRO A 145 3.78 -7.13 -9.41
CA PRO A 145 2.90 -8.18 -9.86
C PRO A 145 2.36 -9.03 -8.70
N PHE A 146 1.24 -9.72 -8.93
CA PHE A 146 0.47 -10.39 -7.87
C PHE A 146 1.28 -11.35 -7.00
N TRP A 147 2.30 -12.00 -7.53
CA TRP A 147 3.13 -12.95 -6.77
C TRP A 147 4.06 -12.33 -5.74
N LYS A 148 4.23 -11.00 -5.76
CA LYS A 148 4.99 -10.26 -4.75
C LYS A 148 4.16 -9.95 -3.51
N TRP A 149 2.84 -10.04 -3.60
CA TRP A 149 1.95 -9.64 -2.52
C TRP A 149 1.73 -10.75 -1.50
N ARG A 150 1.60 -10.35 -0.24
CA ARG A 150 1.31 -11.22 0.91
C ARG A 150 0.27 -10.54 1.80
N ASP A 151 -0.58 -11.35 2.41
CA ASP A 151 -1.53 -10.89 3.40
C ASP A 151 -0.95 -11.06 4.80
N ILE A 152 -0.74 -9.94 5.50
CA ILE A 152 -0.15 -9.94 6.84
C ILE A 152 -1.10 -10.55 7.89
N ARG A 153 -2.43 -10.46 7.70
CA ARG A 153 -3.39 -11.11 8.62
C ARG A 153 -3.23 -12.62 8.55
N THR A 154 -3.25 -13.20 7.36
CA THR A 154 -3.07 -14.64 7.18
C THR A 154 -1.75 -15.11 7.79
N PHE A 155 -0.69 -14.32 7.66
CA PHE A 155 0.59 -14.65 8.29
C PHE A 155 0.51 -14.63 9.81
N ILE A 156 -0.06 -13.57 10.41
CA ILE A 156 -0.23 -13.43 11.86
C ILE A 156 -1.11 -14.57 12.40
N ASP A 157 -2.26 -14.82 11.77
CA ASP A 157 -3.21 -15.86 12.17
C ASP A 157 -2.55 -17.25 12.15
N THR A 158 -1.79 -17.54 11.09
CA THR A 158 -1.06 -18.80 10.97
C THR A 158 0.02 -18.93 12.06
N TYR A 159 0.78 -17.84 12.29
CA TYR A 159 1.84 -17.82 13.30
C TYR A 159 1.27 -18.05 14.71
N ILE A 160 0.19 -17.34 15.07
CA ILE A 160 -0.46 -17.48 16.38
C ILE A 160 -1.01 -18.90 16.54
N SER A 161 -1.75 -19.42 15.56
CA SER A 161 -2.35 -20.76 15.63
C SER A 161 -1.31 -21.86 15.74
N CYS A 162 -0.15 -21.73 15.08
CA CYS A 162 0.92 -22.73 15.15
C CYS A 162 1.75 -22.62 16.43
N THR A 163 1.94 -21.40 16.94
CA THR A 163 2.85 -21.15 18.09
C THR A 163 2.10 -21.22 19.43
N PHE A 164 0.83 -20.81 19.42
CA PHE A 164 -0.02 -20.73 20.63
C PHE A 164 -1.39 -21.37 20.38
N PRO A 165 -1.48 -22.69 20.16
CA PRO A 165 -2.73 -23.35 19.75
C PRO A 165 -3.87 -23.27 20.77
N GLN A 166 -3.58 -22.85 22.01
CA GLN A 166 -4.58 -22.63 23.07
C GLN A 166 -5.17 -21.21 23.09
N VAL A 167 -4.64 -20.29 22.25
CA VAL A 167 -5.10 -18.90 22.18
C VAL A 167 -6.18 -18.80 21.11
N CYS A 168 -7.34 -18.27 21.47
CA CYS A 168 -8.37 -17.98 20.49
C CYS A 168 -8.04 -16.67 19.77
N LEU A 169 -8.11 -16.68 18.45
CA LEU A 169 -7.85 -15.47 17.63
C LEU A 169 -8.86 -14.34 17.91
N GLU A 170 -10.05 -14.69 18.41
CA GLU A 170 -11.07 -13.72 18.80
C GLU A 170 -10.63 -12.78 19.94
N ASP A 171 -9.61 -13.15 20.70
CA ASP A 171 -9.07 -12.35 21.78
C ASP A 171 -8.19 -11.17 21.30
N PHE A 172 -7.91 -11.08 19.99
CA PHE A 172 -7.01 -10.08 19.37
C PHE A 172 -7.68 -9.15 18.34
N ILE A 173 -9.01 -9.22 18.20
CA ILE A 173 -9.77 -8.43 17.21
C ILE A 173 -10.42 -7.21 17.86
#